data_d0242257a7d0647600b06f2b8622ecde
#
_entry.id   d0242257a7d0647600b06f2b8622ecde
#
_cell.length_a   1.000
_cell.length_b   1.000
_cell.length_c   1.000
_cell.angle_alpha   90.00
_cell.angle_beta   90.00
_cell.angle_gamma   90.00
#
_symmetry.space_group_name_H-M   'P 1'
#
loop_
_entity.id
_entity.type
_entity.pdbx_description
1 polymer ?
#
loop_
_entity_poly.entity_id
_entity_poly.type
_entity_poly.pdbx_seq_one_letter_code
_entity_poly.pdbx_strand_id
1 'polypeptide(L)'
;MHSTGVIIENTHVLMKNTILTLFAALLVGMPMKAGDIYVSPAGNDLSAGTSASPLRTPAAALKLAREWRRLQKKDADGGIYIHLEGGVYQLTKPLFLRPEDSGTVDSPTIISADATEAAVISGGQPLKGWTRGCTDSRVPQEIRGRVWVADAPMAGNRIVYCRQLWVNGHKAVRAQQGKYGEMTRMKDFDVKSHTITIPTPQEDLSGARELEMTVHQRWAIAILRVKEMKNLGNGLTQVSFHEPESQLEFAHPWPQPVIDGEKGSSSYFLSNAPQLLDEPGEWYQDYPSGKIYYLPREDEDMAKAEAIVPVLENLLTVDGTRERTVHDIQFRNITFSHAAWTRPLTEGLVTLQGGFRMIDAYKLPEPGLPEKA
;
A
#
# COMPACT_ATOMS: atom_id res chain seq x y z
N MET A 1 -68.58 67.86 -18.30
CA MET A 1 -67.34 68.49 -18.79
C MET A 1 -66.22 67.52 -18.44
N HIS A 2 -65.60 67.02 -19.48
CA HIS A 2 -64.60 65.95 -19.43
C HIS A 2 -63.26 66.50 -18.94
N SER A 3 -62.56 65.72 -18.05
CA SER A 3 -61.19 65.91 -17.72
C SER A 3 -60.42 64.60 -18.12
N THR A 4 -59.62 64.77 -19.18
CA THR A 4 -58.66 63.78 -19.66
C THR A 4 -57.38 63.89 -18.82
N GLY A 5 -57.15 62.92 -17.91
CA GLY A 5 -55.94 62.78 -17.20
C GLY A 5 -55.04 61.75 -17.91
N VAL A 6 -53.87 62.21 -18.34
CA VAL A 6 -52.87 61.44 -19.10
C VAL A 6 -52.11 60.51 -18.16
N ILE A 7 -52.12 59.21 -18.46
CA ILE A 7 -51.31 58.20 -17.83
C ILE A 7 -49.89 58.17 -18.52
N ILE A 8 -48.90 58.82 -17.96
CA ILE A 8 -47.51 58.76 -18.41
C ILE A 8 -46.55 58.47 -17.23
N GLU A 9 -46.81 57.44 -16.43
CA GLU A 9 -45.86 57.11 -15.36
C GLU A 9 -45.42 55.62 -15.28
N ASN A 10 -45.94 54.75 -16.13
CA ASN A 10 -45.62 53.30 -15.97
C ASN A 10 -44.59 52.74 -16.98
N THR A 11 -44.23 53.50 -18.03
CA THR A 11 -43.29 52.97 -19.05
C THR A 11 -41.83 53.09 -18.65
N HIS A 12 -41.44 54.09 -17.82
CA HIS A 12 -40.07 54.22 -17.37
C HIS A 12 -39.67 53.24 -16.28
N VAL A 13 -40.62 52.80 -15.43
CA VAL A 13 -40.32 51.82 -14.35
C VAL A 13 -40.19 50.40 -14.94
N LEU A 14 -41.02 50.06 -15.95
CA LEU A 14 -40.90 48.77 -16.65
C LEU A 14 -39.59 48.65 -17.44
N MET A 15 -39.15 49.69 -18.13
CA MET A 15 -37.89 49.68 -18.86
C MET A 15 -36.69 49.58 -17.92
N LYS A 16 -36.67 50.27 -16.76
CA LYS A 16 -35.56 50.15 -15.79
C LYS A 16 -35.50 48.74 -15.19
N ASN A 17 -36.61 48.14 -14.84
CA ASN A 17 -36.63 46.80 -14.27
C ASN A 17 -36.28 45.71 -15.31
N THR A 18 -36.68 45.86 -16.59
CA THR A 18 -36.33 44.94 -17.66
C THR A 18 -34.84 45.01 -18.01
N ILE A 19 -34.22 46.21 -18.01
CA ILE A 19 -32.78 46.37 -18.24
C ILE A 19 -32.00 45.84 -17.05
N LEU A 20 -32.47 46.01 -15.79
CA LEU A 20 -31.80 45.46 -14.59
C LEU A 20 -31.90 43.94 -14.55
N THR A 21 -33.03 43.35 -14.97
CA THR A 21 -33.20 41.90 -15.04
C THR A 21 -32.41 41.28 -16.19
N LEU A 22 -32.24 41.95 -17.34
CA LEU A 22 -31.36 41.51 -18.42
C LEU A 22 -29.87 41.61 -18.01
N PHE A 23 -29.44 42.63 -17.26
CA PHE A 23 -28.08 42.71 -16.74
C PHE A 23 -27.79 41.67 -15.66
N ALA A 24 -28.76 41.36 -14.79
CA ALA A 24 -28.65 40.27 -13.82
C ALA A 24 -28.65 38.88 -14.50
N ALA A 25 -29.38 38.69 -15.61
CA ALA A 25 -29.38 37.45 -16.38
C ALA A 25 -28.12 37.27 -17.26
N LEU A 26 -27.42 38.35 -17.63
CA LEU A 26 -26.14 38.25 -18.34
C LEU A 26 -24.94 37.99 -17.44
N LEU A 27 -25.12 38.07 -16.12
CA LEU A 27 -24.07 37.68 -15.14
C LEU A 27 -24.14 36.22 -14.69
N VAL A 28 -25.16 35.49 -15.13
CA VAL A 28 -25.32 34.06 -14.87
C VAL A 28 -24.78 33.30 -16.09
N GLY A 29 -23.49 32.92 -16.03
CA GLY A 29 -22.99 31.81 -16.82
C GLY A 29 -22.03 32.11 -17.95
N MET A 30 -20.97 32.84 -17.72
CA MET A 30 -19.77 32.50 -18.48
C MET A 30 -19.28 31.14 -17.96
N PRO A 31 -19.20 30.09 -18.82
CA PRO A 31 -18.65 28.82 -18.38
C PRO A 31 -17.23 29.10 -17.90
N MET A 32 -16.97 28.87 -16.59
CA MET A 32 -15.62 28.97 -16.06
C MET A 32 -14.78 27.94 -16.79
N LYS A 33 -13.73 28.37 -17.45
CA LYS A 33 -12.85 27.49 -18.22
C LYS A 33 -12.03 26.68 -17.24
N ALA A 34 -12.06 25.36 -17.39
CA ALA A 34 -11.17 24.47 -16.64
C ALA A 34 -9.80 24.39 -17.32
N GLY A 35 -8.76 24.25 -16.52
CA GLY A 35 -7.41 24.03 -17.00
C GLY A 35 -7.07 22.56 -17.15
N ASP A 36 -6.62 22.16 -18.34
CA ASP A 36 -6.27 20.77 -18.63
C ASP A 36 -4.74 20.58 -18.58
N ILE A 37 -4.29 19.57 -17.84
CA ILE A 37 -2.90 19.12 -17.76
C ILE A 37 -2.86 17.65 -18.16
N TYR A 38 -2.01 17.32 -19.14
CA TYR A 38 -1.89 15.95 -19.67
C TYR A 38 -0.60 15.31 -19.18
N VAL A 39 -0.73 14.03 -18.82
CA VAL A 39 0.36 13.20 -18.29
C VAL A 39 0.38 11.88 -19.03
N SER A 40 1.54 11.47 -19.53
CA SER A 40 1.77 10.21 -20.22
C SER A 40 3.04 9.53 -19.71
N PRO A 41 3.08 8.19 -19.55
CA PRO A 41 4.32 7.48 -19.22
C PRO A 41 5.45 7.75 -20.22
N ALA A 42 5.11 8.07 -21.48
CA ALA A 42 6.04 8.46 -22.53
C ALA A 42 6.38 9.96 -22.56
N GLY A 43 5.75 10.77 -21.70
CA GLY A 43 5.94 12.21 -21.63
C GLY A 43 7.28 12.65 -21.05
N ASN A 44 7.42 13.98 -20.85
CA ASN A 44 8.61 14.58 -20.27
C ASN A 44 8.21 15.67 -19.26
N ASP A 45 8.74 15.63 -18.04
CA ASP A 45 8.41 16.58 -16.98
C ASP A 45 8.91 18.03 -17.23
N LEU A 46 9.68 18.23 -18.29
CA LEU A 46 10.06 19.56 -18.80
C LEU A 46 9.08 20.09 -19.86
N SER A 47 8.09 19.29 -20.26
CA SER A 47 7.06 19.67 -21.22
C SER A 47 6.05 20.66 -20.63
N ALA A 48 5.22 21.24 -21.51
CA ALA A 48 4.20 22.21 -21.12
C ALA A 48 2.96 21.60 -20.45
N GLY A 49 2.80 20.27 -20.49
CA GLY A 49 1.63 19.59 -19.95
C GLY A 49 0.38 19.68 -20.84
N THR A 50 0.53 19.96 -22.12
CA THR A 50 -0.56 19.92 -23.11
C THR A 50 -0.73 18.53 -23.68
N SER A 51 -1.85 18.24 -24.35
CA SER A 51 -2.08 16.95 -25.01
C SER A 51 -1.02 16.59 -26.04
N ALA A 52 -0.48 17.59 -26.77
CA ALA A 52 0.60 17.38 -27.73
C ALA A 52 2.00 17.28 -27.08
N SER A 53 2.16 17.71 -25.83
CA SER A 53 3.43 17.73 -25.10
C SER A 53 3.17 17.43 -23.62
N PRO A 54 2.81 16.16 -23.28
CA PRO A 54 2.42 15.77 -21.93
C PRO A 54 3.61 15.73 -20.97
N LEU A 55 3.31 15.91 -19.69
CA LEU A 55 4.23 15.63 -18.60
C LEU A 55 4.42 14.10 -18.47
N ARG A 56 5.47 13.70 -17.80
CA ARG A 56 5.74 12.27 -17.58
C ARG A 56 5.15 11.75 -16.28
N THR A 57 5.12 12.59 -15.24
CA THR A 57 4.75 12.13 -13.91
C THR A 57 3.56 12.89 -13.33
N PRO A 58 2.68 12.20 -12.58
CA PRO A 58 1.61 12.87 -11.83
C PRO A 58 2.15 13.92 -10.83
N ALA A 59 3.36 13.71 -10.30
CA ALA A 59 4.02 14.67 -9.40
C ALA A 59 4.34 16.00 -10.09
N ALA A 60 4.80 15.97 -11.35
CA ALA A 60 5.04 17.18 -12.15
C ALA A 60 3.73 17.89 -12.47
N ALA A 61 2.67 17.14 -12.77
CA ALA A 61 1.35 17.72 -13.01
C ALA A 61 0.78 18.41 -11.76
N LEU A 62 0.88 17.81 -10.60
CA LEU A 62 0.50 18.45 -9.33
C LEU A 62 1.31 19.73 -9.07
N LYS A 63 2.61 19.72 -9.37
CA LYS A 63 3.44 20.92 -9.25
C LYS A 63 2.97 22.03 -10.19
N LEU A 64 2.64 21.70 -11.44
CA LEU A 64 2.13 22.66 -12.43
C LEU A 64 0.75 23.19 -12.02
N ALA A 65 -0.14 22.32 -11.50
CA ALA A 65 -1.45 22.70 -10.98
C ALA A 65 -1.35 23.72 -9.83
N ARG A 66 -0.45 23.49 -8.85
CA ARG A 66 -0.17 24.45 -7.77
C ARG A 66 0.28 25.79 -8.30
N GLU A 67 1.15 25.79 -9.31
CA GLU A 67 1.63 27.02 -9.92
C GLU A 67 0.50 27.79 -10.61
N TRP A 68 -0.38 27.12 -11.32
CA TRP A 68 -1.56 27.74 -11.92
C TRP A 68 -2.47 28.38 -10.88
N ARG A 69 -2.74 27.70 -9.77
CA ARG A 69 -3.52 28.27 -8.66
C ARG A 69 -2.82 29.45 -8.02
N ARG A 70 -1.52 29.33 -7.73
CA ARG A 70 -0.72 30.42 -7.17
C ARG A 70 -0.70 31.67 -8.05
N LEU A 71 -0.65 31.51 -9.37
CA LEU A 71 -0.64 32.60 -10.35
C LEU A 71 -2.05 33.06 -10.76
N GLN A 72 -3.10 32.48 -10.18
CA GLN A 72 -4.49 32.76 -10.48
C GLN A 72 -4.77 32.76 -11.99
N LYS A 73 -4.31 31.72 -12.67
CA LYS A 73 -4.53 31.58 -14.12
C LYS A 73 -6.04 31.47 -14.41
N LYS A 74 -6.56 32.35 -15.26
CA LYS A 74 -7.98 32.38 -15.68
C LYS A 74 -8.45 31.07 -16.29
N ASP A 75 -7.57 30.34 -16.97
CA ASP A 75 -7.87 29.02 -17.53
C ASP A 75 -8.13 27.95 -16.46
N ALA A 76 -7.82 28.22 -15.18
CA ALA A 76 -8.05 27.32 -14.07
C ALA A 76 -9.21 27.74 -13.15
N ASP A 77 -9.99 28.78 -13.52
CA ASP A 77 -11.09 29.28 -12.70
C ASP A 77 -12.22 28.24 -12.53
N GLY A 78 -12.46 27.37 -13.52
CA GLY A 78 -13.43 26.28 -13.49
C GLY A 78 -12.85 24.94 -12.96
N GLY A 79 -11.68 24.96 -12.40
CA GLY A 79 -10.97 23.77 -11.87
C GLY A 79 -9.75 23.37 -12.69
N ILE A 80 -9.01 22.40 -12.17
CA ILE A 80 -7.84 21.84 -12.84
C ILE A 80 -8.07 20.35 -13.05
N TYR A 81 -7.97 19.92 -14.30
CA TYR A 81 -8.12 18.53 -14.72
C TYR A 81 -6.77 17.97 -15.13
N ILE A 82 -6.26 16.99 -14.39
CA ILE A 82 -5.04 16.26 -14.70
C ILE A 82 -5.44 14.94 -15.36
N HIS A 83 -5.20 14.84 -16.66
CA HIS A 83 -5.52 13.68 -17.48
C HIS A 83 -4.32 12.73 -17.53
N LEU A 84 -4.49 11.53 -16.98
CA LEU A 84 -3.50 10.46 -17.07
C LEU A 84 -3.84 9.56 -18.27
N GLU A 85 -2.94 9.46 -19.23
CA GLU A 85 -3.02 8.43 -20.26
C GLU A 85 -2.82 7.03 -19.64
N GLY A 86 -3.37 6.00 -20.30
CA GLY A 86 -3.19 4.61 -19.88
C GLY A 86 -1.73 4.20 -19.77
N GLY A 87 -1.43 3.36 -18.78
CA GLY A 87 -0.09 2.84 -18.54
C GLY A 87 0.32 2.88 -17.06
N VAL A 88 1.58 2.54 -16.79
CA VAL A 88 2.11 2.44 -15.43
C VAL A 88 2.95 3.66 -15.08
N TYR A 89 2.55 4.37 -14.06
CA TYR A 89 3.27 5.49 -13.44
C TYR A 89 4.03 4.96 -12.22
N GLN A 90 5.27 4.57 -12.43
CA GLN A 90 6.13 4.06 -11.38
C GLN A 90 6.61 5.19 -10.47
N LEU A 91 6.27 5.11 -9.19
CA LEU A 91 6.69 6.09 -8.19
C LEU A 91 8.05 5.71 -7.59
N THR A 92 8.91 6.71 -7.40
CA THR A 92 10.14 6.61 -6.61
C THR A 92 10.00 7.18 -5.21
N LYS A 93 8.93 7.93 -4.98
CA LYS A 93 8.50 8.51 -3.70
C LYS A 93 7.00 8.73 -3.73
N PRO A 94 6.31 8.80 -2.59
CA PRO A 94 4.89 9.08 -2.53
C PRO A 94 4.50 10.38 -3.27
N LEU A 95 3.31 10.42 -3.82
CA LEU A 95 2.68 11.66 -4.23
C LEU A 95 2.25 12.43 -2.97
N PHE A 96 2.50 13.72 -2.94
CA PHE A 96 2.10 14.58 -1.83
C PHE A 96 1.01 15.54 -2.28
N LEU A 97 -0.14 15.46 -1.60
CA LEU A 97 -1.19 16.46 -1.66
C LEU A 97 -1.07 17.40 -0.47
N ARG A 98 -1.03 18.69 -0.75
CA ARG A 98 -0.88 19.77 0.22
C ARG A 98 -2.07 20.70 0.15
N PRO A 99 -2.28 21.59 1.12
CA PRO A 99 -3.33 22.61 1.05
C PRO A 99 -3.31 23.43 -0.25
N GLU A 100 -2.14 23.65 -0.83
CA GLU A 100 -1.97 24.37 -2.11
C GLU A 100 -2.48 23.59 -3.33
N ASP A 101 -2.75 22.30 -3.20
CA ASP A 101 -3.36 21.47 -4.25
C ASP A 101 -4.89 21.50 -4.19
N SER A 102 -5.44 22.00 -3.09
CA SER A 102 -6.87 22.05 -2.87
C SER A 102 -7.57 22.91 -3.92
N GLY A 103 -8.77 22.47 -4.28
CA GLY A 103 -9.69 23.23 -5.08
C GLY A 103 -10.73 23.98 -4.26
N THR A 104 -11.84 24.23 -4.90
CA THR A 104 -13.12 24.62 -4.30
C THR A 104 -14.22 23.80 -4.94
N VAL A 105 -15.44 23.88 -4.42
CA VAL A 105 -16.61 23.19 -5.02
C VAL A 105 -16.78 23.55 -6.49
N ASP A 106 -16.56 24.84 -6.84
CA ASP A 106 -16.72 25.34 -8.21
C ASP A 106 -15.44 25.24 -9.05
N SER A 107 -14.29 24.99 -8.41
CA SER A 107 -12.97 24.90 -9.05
C SER A 107 -12.17 23.74 -8.43
N PRO A 108 -12.59 22.47 -8.58
CA PRO A 108 -11.92 21.31 -8.01
C PRO A 108 -10.57 21.02 -8.68
N THR A 109 -9.74 20.20 -8.03
CA THR A 109 -8.60 19.53 -8.67
C THR A 109 -8.98 18.07 -8.94
N ILE A 110 -9.03 17.67 -10.21
CA ILE A 110 -9.46 16.33 -10.62
C ILE A 110 -8.30 15.63 -11.32
N ILE A 111 -7.87 14.52 -10.78
CA ILE A 111 -6.87 13.63 -11.38
C ILE A 111 -7.64 12.42 -11.93
N SER A 112 -7.60 12.20 -13.23
CA SER A 112 -8.41 11.16 -13.86
C SER A 112 -7.71 10.49 -15.02
N ALA A 113 -8.10 9.23 -15.26
CA ALA A 113 -7.81 8.53 -16.50
C ALA A 113 -9.09 8.27 -17.29
N ASP A 114 -8.96 7.96 -18.58
CA ASP A 114 -10.07 7.47 -19.37
C ASP A 114 -10.54 6.12 -18.80
N ALA A 115 -11.85 5.89 -18.77
CA ALA A 115 -12.43 4.65 -18.23
C ALA A 115 -12.06 3.41 -19.06
N THR A 116 -11.65 3.60 -20.30
CA THR A 116 -11.25 2.53 -21.24
C THR A 116 -9.74 2.22 -21.18
N GLU A 117 -8.95 3.08 -20.51
CA GLU A 117 -7.50 2.94 -20.39
C GLU A 117 -7.07 2.81 -18.93
N ALA A 118 -6.43 1.70 -18.59
CA ALA A 118 -5.94 1.48 -17.23
C ALA A 118 -4.73 2.38 -16.92
N ALA A 119 -4.91 3.39 -16.08
CA ALA A 119 -3.81 4.16 -15.49
C ALA A 119 -3.48 3.60 -14.10
N VAL A 120 -2.26 3.11 -13.91
CA VAL A 120 -1.79 2.48 -12.68
C VAL A 120 -0.71 3.31 -12.03
N ILE A 121 -0.95 3.82 -10.84
CA ILE A 121 0.08 4.44 -9.99
C ILE A 121 0.69 3.34 -9.14
N SER A 122 1.96 3.02 -9.41
CA SER A 122 2.64 1.86 -8.83
C SER A 122 3.79 2.27 -7.90
N GLY A 123 3.82 1.71 -6.69
CA GLY A 123 4.96 1.80 -5.76
C GLY A 123 5.97 0.66 -5.89
N GLY A 124 5.82 -0.15 -6.93
CA GLY A 124 6.69 -1.31 -7.17
C GLY A 124 7.85 -1.02 -8.12
N GLN A 125 8.87 -1.85 -8.04
CA GLN A 125 9.98 -1.88 -8.99
C GLN A 125 9.91 -3.15 -9.82
N PRO A 126 10.08 -3.06 -11.16
CA PRO A 126 10.19 -4.24 -12.01
C PRO A 126 11.44 -5.06 -11.65
N LEU A 127 11.25 -6.35 -11.48
CA LEU A 127 12.32 -7.30 -11.26
C LEU A 127 12.68 -7.98 -12.58
N LYS A 128 13.93 -7.88 -12.97
CA LYS A 128 14.45 -8.36 -14.26
C LYS A 128 15.65 -9.29 -14.06
N GLY A 129 16.13 -9.89 -15.15
CA GLY A 129 17.35 -10.69 -15.13
C GLY A 129 17.16 -12.09 -14.52
N TRP A 130 15.97 -12.63 -14.65
CA TRP A 130 15.65 -13.98 -14.20
C TRP A 130 16.49 -15.05 -14.91
N THR A 131 17.08 -15.95 -14.14
CA THR A 131 17.82 -17.12 -14.62
C THR A 131 17.20 -18.39 -14.06
N ARG A 132 17.10 -19.42 -14.91
CA ARG A 132 16.51 -20.71 -14.51
C ARG A 132 17.53 -21.58 -13.78
N GLY A 133 17.08 -22.24 -12.72
CA GLY A 133 17.87 -23.13 -11.89
C GLY A 133 18.55 -22.41 -10.71
N CYS A 134 18.60 -23.05 -9.58
CA CYS A 134 19.32 -22.56 -8.41
C CYS A 134 20.33 -23.59 -7.87
N THR A 135 21.42 -23.10 -7.29
CA THR A 135 22.49 -23.90 -6.67
C THR A 135 22.41 -23.94 -5.17
N ASP A 136 21.44 -23.26 -4.57
CA ASP A 136 21.24 -23.24 -3.12
C ASP A 136 20.81 -24.61 -2.61
N SER A 137 21.66 -25.22 -1.78
CA SER A 137 21.39 -26.55 -1.24
C SER A 137 20.26 -26.61 -0.23
N ARG A 138 19.81 -25.46 0.26
CA ARG A 138 18.66 -25.37 1.19
C ARG A 138 17.32 -25.53 0.47
N VAL A 139 17.24 -25.17 -0.82
CA VAL A 139 16.06 -25.40 -1.66
C VAL A 139 15.90 -26.91 -1.92
N PRO A 140 14.68 -27.48 -1.84
CA PRO A 140 14.45 -28.88 -2.14
C PRO A 140 15.02 -29.32 -3.50
N GLN A 141 15.72 -30.44 -3.54
CA GLN A 141 16.50 -30.87 -4.70
C GLN A 141 15.65 -31.07 -5.94
N GLU A 142 14.45 -31.57 -5.79
CA GLU A 142 13.51 -31.92 -6.85
C GLU A 142 13.01 -30.71 -7.63
N ILE A 143 13.05 -29.51 -7.03
CA ILE A 143 12.57 -28.28 -7.68
C ILE A 143 13.68 -27.34 -8.14
N ARG A 144 14.96 -27.56 -7.76
CA ARG A 144 16.05 -26.64 -8.07
C ARG A 144 16.19 -26.29 -9.56
N GLY A 145 15.94 -27.25 -10.43
CA GLY A 145 15.94 -27.02 -11.89
C GLY A 145 14.75 -26.24 -12.44
N ARG A 146 13.71 -26.05 -11.63
CA ARG A 146 12.48 -25.31 -11.98
C ARG A 146 12.45 -23.91 -11.38
N VAL A 147 13.18 -23.67 -10.31
CA VAL A 147 13.26 -22.36 -9.64
C VAL A 147 13.93 -21.34 -10.57
N TRP A 148 13.39 -20.14 -10.59
CA TRP A 148 14.00 -18.99 -11.23
C TRP A 148 14.57 -18.04 -10.19
N VAL A 149 15.71 -17.43 -10.51
CA VAL A 149 16.48 -16.60 -9.60
C VAL A 149 16.75 -15.24 -10.23
N ALA A 150 16.53 -14.18 -9.48
CA ALA A 150 16.87 -12.82 -9.87
C ALA A 150 17.54 -12.07 -8.72
N ASP A 151 18.23 -10.97 -9.03
CA ASP A 151 18.78 -10.08 -8.03
C ASP A 151 17.67 -9.22 -7.41
N ALA A 152 17.67 -9.09 -6.08
CA ALA A 152 16.77 -8.20 -5.37
C ALA A 152 17.06 -6.73 -5.74
N PRO A 153 16.05 -5.85 -5.72
CA PRO A 153 16.26 -4.43 -5.95
C PRO A 153 17.23 -3.82 -4.95
N MET A 154 17.92 -2.77 -5.40
CA MET A 154 18.85 -2.02 -4.58
C MET A 154 18.32 -0.60 -4.31
N ALA A 155 18.45 -0.11 -3.08
CA ALA A 155 18.26 1.29 -2.70
C ALA A 155 19.63 1.86 -2.30
N GLY A 156 20.27 2.57 -3.22
CA GLY A 156 21.68 2.92 -3.09
C GLY A 156 22.55 1.65 -3.02
N ASN A 157 23.29 1.48 -1.94
CA ASN A 157 24.16 0.31 -1.70
C ASN A 157 23.51 -0.75 -0.80
N ARG A 158 22.20 -0.69 -0.55
CA ARG A 158 21.51 -1.64 0.32
C ARG A 158 20.53 -2.47 -0.48
N ILE A 159 20.50 -3.77 -0.22
CA ILE A 159 19.49 -4.68 -0.75
C ILE A 159 18.15 -4.27 -0.16
N VAL A 160 17.14 -4.12 -1.02
CA VAL A 160 15.76 -3.90 -0.57
C VAL A 160 15.21 -5.21 -0.03
N TYR A 161 14.74 -5.19 1.20
CA TYR A 161 14.04 -6.32 1.77
C TYR A 161 12.59 -6.33 1.27
N CYS A 162 12.25 -7.37 0.52
CA CYS A 162 10.96 -7.49 -0.14
C CYS A 162 10.05 -8.43 0.66
N ARG A 163 8.83 -7.99 0.93
CA ARG A 163 7.83 -8.84 1.61
C ARG A 163 6.75 -9.35 0.66
N GLN A 164 6.71 -8.80 -0.54
CA GLN A 164 5.73 -9.16 -1.55
C GLN A 164 6.40 -9.25 -2.91
N LEU A 165 5.93 -10.18 -3.72
CA LEU A 165 6.27 -10.32 -5.12
C LEU A 165 4.98 -10.46 -5.92
N TRP A 166 4.90 -9.80 -7.06
CA TRP A 166 3.81 -9.93 -8.02
C TRP A 166 4.39 -10.46 -9.33
N VAL A 167 3.75 -11.46 -9.92
CA VAL A 167 4.14 -12.02 -11.20
C VAL A 167 2.91 -12.07 -12.09
N ASN A 168 2.97 -11.45 -13.26
CA ASN A 168 1.86 -11.33 -14.21
C ASN A 168 0.56 -10.82 -13.57
N GLY A 169 0.66 -9.83 -12.68
CA GLY A 169 -0.48 -9.26 -11.95
C GLY A 169 -1.01 -10.11 -10.79
N HIS A 170 -0.45 -11.28 -10.55
CA HIS A 170 -0.83 -12.16 -9.43
C HIS A 170 0.18 -12.08 -8.30
N LYS A 171 -0.31 -11.87 -7.08
CA LYS A 171 0.54 -11.90 -5.89
C LYS A 171 1.08 -13.31 -5.67
N ALA A 172 2.40 -13.42 -5.61
CA ALA A 172 3.09 -14.66 -5.27
C ALA A 172 3.02 -14.93 -3.77
N VAL A 173 3.03 -16.20 -3.38
CA VAL A 173 2.98 -16.65 -2.00
C VAL A 173 4.41 -16.73 -1.47
N ARG A 174 4.68 -16.23 -0.25
CA ARG A 174 5.97 -16.46 0.38
C ARG A 174 6.08 -17.95 0.72
N ALA A 175 7.21 -18.57 0.40
CA ALA A 175 7.47 -19.98 0.69
C ALA A 175 7.03 -20.31 2.11
N GLN A 176 6.13 -21.27 2.27
CA GLN A 176 5.47 -21.60 3.53
C GLN A 176 5.30 -23.09 3.72
N GLN A 177 5.13 -23.50 4.98
CA GLN A 177 4.88 -24.88 5.33
C GLN A 177 3.50 -25.33 4.84
N GLY A 178 3.44 -26.40 4.06
CA GLY A 178 2.20 -26.92 3.50
C GLY A 178 1.59 -26.05 2.42
N LYS A 179 0.47 -26.46 1.86
CA LYS A 179 -0.22 -25.69 0.80
C LYS A 179 -0.82 -24.41 1.31
N TYR A 180 -0.96 -23.43 0.43
CA TYR A 180 -1.60 -22.16 0.76
C TYR A 180 -2.98 -22.37 1.40
N GLY A 181 -3.16 -21.81 2.59
CA GLY A 181 -4.38 -21.98 3.40
C GLY A 181 -4.39 -23.19 4.33
N GLU A 182 -3.43 -24.11 4.24
CA GLU A 182 -3.25 -25.17 5.22
C GLU A 182 -2.52 -24.64 6.46
N MET A 183 -2.95 -25.11 7.63
CA MET A 183 -2.39 -24.67 8.90
C MET A 183 -2.30 -25.85 9.88
N THR A 184 -1.24 -25.85 10.66
CA THR A 184 -1.03 -26.83 11.73
C THR A 184 -1.52 -26.27 13.06
N ARG A 185 -1.92 -27.14 14.00
CA ARG A 185 -2.33 -26.73 15.35
C ARG A 185 -1.13 -26.74 16.29
N MET A 186 -0.97 -25.64 17.05
CA MET A 186 0.03 -25.60 18.12
C MET A 186 -0.35 -26.55 19.27
N LYS A 187 0.63 -26.94 20.05
CA LYS A 187 0.47 -27.87 21.18
C LYS A 187 0.48 -27.17 22.51
N ASP A 188 1.22 -26.08 22.64
CA ASP A 188 1.32 -25.31 23.87
C ASP A 188 1.69 -23.84 23.58
N PHE A 189 1.32 -22.95 24.50
CA PHE A 189 1.63 -21.53 24.50
C PHE A 189 2.00 -21.14 25.94
N ASP A 190 3.30 -20.96 26.20
CA ASP A 190 3.81 -20.62 27.53
C ASP A 190 4.17 -19.14 27.65
N VAL A 191 3.33 -18.41 28.37
CA VAL A 191 3.47 -16.98 28.64
C VAL A 191 4.75 -16.65 29.42
N LYS A 192 5.25 -17.56 30.29
CA LYS A 192 6.42 -17.27 31.13
C LYS A 192 7.73 -17.39 30.37
N SER A 193 7.84 -18.38 29.51
CA SER A 193 9.05 -18.58 28.70
C SER A 193 8.99 -17.86 27.35
N HIS A 194 7.88 -17.24 26.99
CA HIS A 194 7.64 -16.61 25.68
C HIS A 194 7.86 -17.62 24.54
N THR A 195 7.27 -18.79 24.64
CA THR A 195 7.45 -19.86 23.66
C THR A 195 6.14 -20.48 23.20
N ILE A 196 6.16 -21.00 21.98
CA ILE A 196 5.11 -21.85 21.42
C ILE A 196 5.68 -23.22 21.15
N THR A 197 4.97 -24.27 21.57
CA THR A 197 5.32 -25.66 21.24
C THR A 197 4.49 -26.13 20.05
N ILE A 198 5.15 -26.69 19.05
CA ILE A 198 4.56 -27.17 17.80
C ILE A 198 4.97 -28.60 17.53
N PRO A 199 4.23 -29.36 16.69
CA PRO A 199 4.76 -30.58 16.09
C PRO A 199 6.08 -30.25 15.34
N THR A 200 7.06 -31.12 15.45
CA THR A 200 8.33 -30.93 14.74
C THR A 200 8.07 -30.89 13.24
N PRO A 201 8.49 -29.80 12.53
CA PRO A 201 8.40 -29.73 11.07
C PRO A 201 9.10 -30.92 10.42
N GLN A 202 8.62 -31.32 9.24
CA GLN A 202 9.27 -32.38 8.45
C GLN A 202 10.54 -31.87 7.77
N GLU A 203 10.53 -30.59 7.40
CA GLU A 203 11.65 -29.88 6.78
C GLU A 203 12.71 -29.56 7.83
N ASP A 204 13.99 -29.72 7.47
CA ASP A 204 15.08 -29.25 8.30
C ASP A 204 15.21 -27.72 8.18
N LEU A 205 14.54 -27.02 9.09
CA LEU A 205 14.59 -25.58 9.21
C LEU A 205 15.79 -25.05 10.01
N SER A 206 16.71 -25.91 10.40
CA SER A 206 17.95 -25.51 11.02
C SER A 206 18.73 -24.56 10.09
N GLY A 207 19.15 -23.42 10.60
CA GLY A 207 19.83 -22.40 9.81
C GLY A 207 18.92 -21.52 8.95
N ALA A 208 17.60 -21.66 9.02
CA ALA A 208 16.67 -20.65 8.49
C ALA A 208 16.79 -19.37 9.32
N ARG A 209 17.26 -18.27 8.70
CA ARG A 209 17.60 -17.05 9.44
C ARG A 209 16.46 -16.07 9.59
N GLU A 210 15.49 -16.13 8.71
CA GLU A 210 14.42 -15.14 8.58
C GLU A 210 13.04 -15.80 8.63
N LEU A 211 12.98 -16.96 9.29
CA LEU A 211 11.76 -17.73 9.46
C LEU A 211 10.74 -16.92 10.26
N GLU A 212 9.51 -16.93 9.77
CA GLU A 212 8.36 -16.30 10.43
C GLU A 212 7.34 -17.36 10.79
N MET A 213 6.69 -17.17 11.93
CA MET A 213 5.52 -17.92 12.34
C MET A 213 4.30 -17.02 12.32
N THR A 214 3.33 -17.35 11.49
CA THR A 214 2.01 -16.70 11.51
C THR A 214 1.08 -17.49 12.39
N VAL A 215 0.57 -16.88 13.44
CA VAL A 215 -0.32 -17.47 14.42
C VAL A 215 -1.73 -16.92 14.24
N HIS A 216 -2.71 -17.83 14.08
CA HIS A 216 -4.12 -17.46 14.02
C HIS A 216 -4.75 -17.55 15.42
N GLN A 217 -5.10 -16.41 15.94
CA GLN A 217 -5.80 -16.24 17.20
C GLN A 217 -7.31 -16.17 16.97
N ARG A 218 -8.11 -15.90 17.98
CA ARG A 218 -9.59 -15.90 17.85
C ARG A 218 -10.11 -14.93 16.79
N TRP A 219 -9.54 -13.72 16.69
CA TRP A 219 -9.93 -12.69 15.72
C TRP A 219 -8.75 -11.85 15.23
N ALA A 220 -7.55 -12.25 15.55
CA ALA A 220 -6.33 -11.56 15.16
C ALA A 220 -5.33 -12.54 14.57
N ILE A 221 -4.33 -12.00 13.88
CA ILE A 221 -3.18 -12.73 13.36
C ILE A 221 -1.94 -12.09 13.95
N ALA A 222 -1.06 -12.89 14.57
CA ALA A 222 0.28 -12.47 14.92
C ALA A 222 1.28 -13.01 13.89
N ILE A 223 2.28 -12.21 13.52
CA ILE A 223 3.43 -12.61 12.70
C ILE A 223 4.67 -12.40 13.57
N LEU A 224 5.29 -13.50 13.95
CA LEU A 224 6.39 -13.53 14.89
C LEU A 224 7.65 -14.01 14.18
N ARG A 225 8.74 -13.22 14.23
CA ARG A 225 10.04 -13.63 13.68
C ARG A 225 10.66 -14.66 14.60
N VAL A 226 10.93 -15.84 14.05
CA VAL A 226 11.50 -16.95 14.82
C VAL A 226 12.95 -16.65 15.17
N LYS A 227 13.26 -16.73 16.47
CA LYS A 227 14.61 -16.54 17.00
C LYS A 227 15.34 -17.87 17.12
N GLU A 228 14.65 -18.89 17.62
CA GLU A 228 15.22 -20.21 17.86
C GLU A 228 14.15 -21.28 17.78
N MET A 229 14.51 -22.45 17.26
CA MET A 229 13.72 -23.66 17.27
C MET A 229 14.51 -24.74 18.02
N LYS A 230 13.96 -25.24 19.13
CA LYS A 230 14.58 -26.26 19.98
C LYS A 230 13.79 -27.55 19.91
N ASN A 231 14.39 -28.61 19.42
CA ASN A 231 13.78 -29.93 19.44
C ASN A 231 13.68 -30.43 20.89
N LEU A 232 12.46 -30.75 21.30
CA LEU A 232 12.17 -31.29 22.65
C LEU A 232 12.18 -32.82 22.71
N GLY A 233 12.32 -33.50 21.57
CA GLY A 233 12.05 -34.92 21.43
C GLY A 233 10.55 -35.22 21.29
N ASN A 234 10.22 -36.48 21.12
CA ASN A 234 8.82 -36.97 21.00
C ASN A 234 8.00 -36.24 19.88
N GLY A 235 8.65 -35.76 18.82
CA GLY A 235 8.00 -35.08 17.70
C GLY A 235 7.54 -33.66 18.03
N LEU A 236 8.09 -33.01 19.04
CA LEU A 236 7.77 -31.65 19.44
C LEU A 236 8.96 -30.73 19.33
N THR A 237 8.69 -29.48 18.95
CA THR A 237 9.66 -28.38 18.84
C THR A 237 9.13 -27.16 19.56
N GLN A 238 9.99 -26.57 20.41
CA GLN A 238 9.74 -25.30 21.07
C GLN A 238 10.29 -24.17 20.21
N VAL A 239 9.49 -23.12 19.99
CA VAL A 239 9.83 -21.95 19.17
C VAL A 239 9.84 -20.72 20.06
N SER A 240 10.91 -19.93 20.01
CA SER A 240 11.03 -18.60 20.61
C SER A 240 11.17 -17.53 19.54
N PHE A 241 10.91 -16.29 19.90
CA PHE A 241 10.75 -15.19 18.95
C PHE A 241 11.64 -14.01 19.28
N HIS A 242 11.85 -13.15 18.28
CA HIS A 242 12.54 -11.87 18.46
C HIS A 242 11.66 -10.85 19.18
N GLU A 243 12.31 -9.83 19.72
CA GLU A 243 11.64 -8.64 20.26
C GLU A 243 11.49 -7.59 19.14
N PRO A 244 10.48 -6.71 19.21
CA PRO A 244 9.54 -6.51 20.33
C PRO A 244 8.29 -7.42 20.29
N GLU A 245 8.06 -8.14 19.20
CA GLU A 245 6.82 -8.92 19.00
C GLU A 245 6.65 -10.04 20.01
N SER A 246 7.75 -10.62 20.50
CA SER A 246 7.71 -11.65 21.55
C SER A 246 7.07 -11.08 22.81
N GLN A 247 7.60 -9.97 23.33
CA GLN A 247 7.03 -9.34 24.52
C GLN A 247 5.58 -8.94 24.32
N LEU A 248 5.25 -8.35 23.16
CA LEU A 248 3.89 -7.90 22.88
C LEU A 248 2.89 -9.05 22.85
N GLU A 249 3.23 -10.16 22.19
CA GLU A 249 2.34 -11.33 22.07
C GLU A 249 2.09 -12.02 23.40
N PHE A 250 3.14 -12.20 24.20
CA PHE A 250 3.07 -12.96 25.43
C PHE A 250 2.65 -12.13 26.66
N ALA A 251 2.97 -10.83 26.70
CA ALA A 251 2.56 -9.95 27.79
C ALA A 251 1.13 -9.40 27.62
N HIS A 252 0.62 -9.36 26.40
CA HIS A 252 -0.71 -8.80 26.17
C HIS A 252 -1.81 -9.81 26.51
N PRO A 253 -2.79 -9.44 27.34
CA PRO A 253 -3.84 -10.39 27.78
C PRO A 253 -4.86 -10.71 26.69
N TRP A 254 -4.79 -10.06 25.51
CA TRP A 254 -5.85 -10.14 24.52
C TRP A 254 -5.46 -9.56 23.14
N PRO A 255 -5.66 -10.29 22.04
CA PRO A 255 -6.01 -11.70 22.00
C PRO A 255 -4.79 -12.55 22.25
N GLN A 256 -4.98 -13.70 22.89
CA GLN A 256 -3.95 -14.73 23.03
C GLN A 256 -4.31 -15.96 22.19
N PRO A 257 -3.34 -16.79 21.81
CA PRO A 257 -3.62 -18.11 21.28
C PRO A 257 -4.47 -18.94 22.26
N VAL A 258 -5.26 -19.83 21.70
CA VAL A 258 -6.08 -20.76 22.46
C VAL A 258 -5.41 -22.13 22.42
N ILE A 259 -5.29 -22.78 23.57
CA ILE A 259 -4.91 -24.17 23.68
C ILE A 259 -6.15 -24.95 24.18
N ASP A 260 -6.79 -25.68 23.27
CA ASP A 260 -8.04 -26.41 23.55
C ASP A 260 -8.07 -27.74 22.77
N GLY A 261 -7.31 -28.70 23.25
CA GLY A 261 -7.18 -30.02 22.64
C GLY A 261 -6.64 -29.98 21.19
N GLU A 262 -6.77 -31.07 20.47
CA GLU A 262 -6.19 -31.19 19.13
C GLU A 262 -6.86 -30.33 18.06
N LYS A 263 -8.17 -30.11 18.16
CA LYS A 263 -8.97 -29.43 17.14
C LYS A 263 -9.29 -27.97 17.49
N GLY A 264 -9.27 -27.60 18.77
CA GLY A 264 -9.62 -26.28 19.27
C GLY A 264 -8.44 -25.31 19.39
N SER A 265 -7.22 -25.83 19.46
CA SER A 265 -6.01 -25.00 19.58
C SER A 265 -5.79 -24.11 18.39
N SER A 266 -5.23 -22.93 18.62
CA SER A 266 -4.84 -21.97 17.59
C SER A 266 -3.97 -22.61 16.53
N SER A 267 -4.19 -22.21 15.30
CA SER A 267 -3.42 -22.68 14.15
C SER A 267 -2.30 -21.73 13.78
N TYR A 268 -1.31 -22.27 13.13
CA TYR A 268 -0.15 -21.53 12.65
C TYR A 268 0.35 -22.12 11.34
N PHE A 269 1.21 -21.36 10.65
CA PHE A 269 2.11 -21.87 9.62
C PHE A 269 3.46 -21.16 9.73
N LEU A 270 4.51 -21.87 9.32
CA LEU A 270 5.87 -21.30 9.18
C LEU A 270 6.07 -20.82 7.75
N SER A 271 6.82 -19.74 7.56
CA SER A 271 7.09 -19.17 6.24
C SER A 271 8.44 -18.48 6.17
N ASN A 272 8.84 -18.15 4.95
CA ASN A 272 10.07 -17.41 4.66
C ASN A 272 11.35 -18.21 4.94
N ALA A 273 11.41 -19.41 4.45
CA ALA A 273 12.61 -20.21 4.43
C ALA A 273 12.77 -20.91 3.07
N PRO A 274 14.00 -21.06 2.53
CA PRO A 274 14.21 -21.70 1.24
C PRO A 274 13.82 -23.19 1.23
N GLN A 275 13.84 -23.84 2.37
CA GLN A 275 13.40 -25.23 2.56
C GLN A 275 11.89 -25.44 2.36
N LEU A 276 11.14 -24.37 2.47
CA LEU A 276 9.67 -24.35 2.32
C LEU A 276 9.24 -23.95 0.89
N LEU A 277 10.18 -23.74 -0.03
CA LEU A 277 9.89 -23.41 -1.42
C LEU A 277 9.58 -24.70 -2.16
N ASP A 278 8.32 -25.11 -2.26
CA ASP A 278 7.93 -26.40 -2.85
C ASP A 278 6.68 -26.37 -3.74
N GLU A 279 5.82 -25.34 -3.60
CA GLU A 279 4.60 -25.20 -4.39
C GLU A 279 4.73 -24.13 -5.50
N PRO A 280 4.17 -24.35 -6.72
CA PRO A 280 4.16 -23.35 -7.77
C PRO A 280 3.48 -22.05 -7.36
N GLY A 281 4.12 -20.92 -7.66
CA GLY A 281 3.68 -19.58 -7.26
C GLY A 281 4.31 -19.11 -5.95
N GLU A 282 5.15 -19.92 -5.33
CA GLU A 282 5.90 -19.53 -4.15
C GLU A 282 7.21 -18.84 -4.49
N TRP A 283 7.65 -17.99 -3.54
CA TRP A 283 8.89 -17.26 -3.63
C TRP A 283 9.57 -17.07 -2.27
N TYR A 284 10.88 -16.87 -2.31
CA TYR A 284 11.72 -16.59 -1.15
C TYR A 284 12.79 -15.56 -1.52
N GLN A 285 13.12 -14.65 -0.60
CA GLN A 285 14.29 -13.77 -0.72
C GLN A 285 15.37 -14.23 0.27
N ASP A 286 16.54 -14.56 -0.27
CA ASP A 286 17.75 -14.72 0.53
C ASP A 286 18.41 -13.35 0.69
N TYR A 287 18.10 -12.68 1.79
CA TYR A 287 18.56 -11.31 2.02
C TYR A 287 20.09 -11.19 2.04
N PRO A 288 20.87 -12.13 2.69
CA PRO A 288 22.33 -12.03 2.70
C PRO A 288 22.95 -12.09 1.31
N SER A 289 22.44 -12.90 0.39
CA SER A 289 22.94 -13.00 -0.98
C SER A 289 22.30 -11.99 -1.93
N GLY A 290 21.21 -11.34 -1.52
CA GLY A 290 20.42 -10.45 -2.37
C GLY A 290 19.73 -11.16 -3.52
N LYS A 291 19.38 -12.45 -3.38
CA LYS A 291 18.71 -13.22 -4.41
C LYS A 291 17.24 -13.42 -4.07
N ILE A 292 16.40 -13.37 -5.10
CA ILE A 292 14.99 -13.75 -5.03
C ILE A 292 14.81 -15.04 -5.82
N TYR A 293 14.23 -16.02 -5.19
CA TYR A 293 13.89 -17.33 -5.75
C TYR A 293 12.39 -17.40 -5.99
N TYR A 294 11.98 -17.87 -7.13
CA TYR A 294 10.58 -18.04 -7.51
C TYR A 294 10.35 -19.38 -8.19
N LEU A 295 9.35 -20.13 -7.77
CA LEU A 295 8.89 -21.34 -8.42
C LEU A 295 7.66 -20.98 -9.28
N PRO A 296 7.80 -20.87 -10.62
CA PRO A 296 6.72 -20.42 -11.48
C PRO A 296 5.51 -21.33 -11.47
N ARG A 297 4.34 -20.76 -11.67
CA ARG A 297 3.11 -21.48 -11.99
C ARG A 297 3.25 -22.14 -13.38
N GLU A 298 2.42 -23.13 -13.65
CA GLU A 298 2.53 -23.93 -14.92
C GLU A 298 2.30 -23.09 -16.18
N ASP A 299 1.51 -22.03 -16.09
CA ASP A 299 1.14 -21.12 -17.17
C ASP A 299 2.08 -19.92 -17.34
N GLU A 300 3.12 -19.79 -16.53
CA GLU A 300 4.02 -18.65 -16.52
C GLU A 300 5.29 -18.87 -17.37
N ASP A 301 5.44 -18.07 -18.42
CA ASP A 301 6.69 -17.94 -19.19
C ASP A 301 7.58 -16.86 -18.56
N MET A 302 8.52 -17.26 -17.72
CA MET A 302 9.41 -16.33 -17.01
C MET A 302 10.33 -15.50 -17.90
N ALA A 303 10.51 -15.88 -19.16
CA ALA A 303 11.26 -15.07 -20.14
C ALA A 303 10.46 -13.80 -20.54
N LYS A 304 9.13 -13.82 -20.36
CA LYS A 304 8.22 -12.73 -20.72
C LYS A 304 7.47 -12.18 -19.50
N ALA A 305 7.53 -12.86 -18.38
CA ALA A 305 6.77 -12.51 -17.18
C ALA A 305 7.13 -11.12 -16.68
N GLU A 306 6.10 -10.36 -16.35
CA GLU A 306 6.24 -9.12 -15.60
C GLU A 306 6.30 -9.46 -14.10
N ALA A 307 7.45 -9.22 -13.48
CA ALA A 307 7.61 -9.39 -12.04
C ALA A 307 7.84 -8.03 -11.38
N ILE A 308 7.08 -7.76 -10.30
CA ILE A 308 7.11 -6.48 -9.58
C ILE A 308 7.29 -6.73 -8.09
N VAL A 309 8.22 -5.99 -7.51
CA VAL A 309 8.46 -5.95 -6.06
C VAL A 309 7.98 -4.62 -5.51
N PRO A 310 6.98 -4.57 -4.62
CA PRO A 310 6.59 -3.37 -3.91
C PRO A 310 7.73 -2.83 -3.05
N VAL A 311 8.01 -1.51 -3.17
CA VAL A 311 9.10 -0.86 -2.44
C VAL A 311 8.66 0.39 -1.66
N LEU A 312 7.56 1.01 -2.06
CA LEU A 312 6.98 2.16 -1.34
C LEU A 312 5.82 1.70 -0.46
N GLU A 313 5.85 2.06 0.82
CA GLU A 313 4.73 1.77 1.73
C GLU A 313 3.52 2.67 1.47
N ASN A 314 3.77 3.94 1.18
CA ASN A 314 2.73 4.91 0.87
C ASN A 314 2.86 5.39 -0.58
N LEU A 315 1.78 5.34 -1.34
CA LEU A 315 1.74 5.85 -2.72
C LEU A 315 1.27 7.29 -2.77
N LEU A 316 0.43 7.67 -1.80
CA LEU A 316 -0.16 8.99 -1.68
C LEU A 316 -0.14 9.42 -0.21
N THR A 317 0.33 10.63 0.04
CA THR A 317 0.27 11.27 1.35
C THR A 317 -0.56 12.55 1.25
N VAL A 318 -1.56 12.69 2.11
CA VAL A 318 -2.36 13.91 2.25
C VAL A 318 -1.83 14.66 3.47
N ASP A 319 -1.12 15.77 3.21
CA ASP A 319 -0.35 16.51 4.20
C ASP A 319 -1.00 17.88 4.48
N GLY A 320 -2.09 17.85 5.25
CA GLY A 320 -2.79 19.03 5.72
C GLY A 320 -2.69 19.20 7.23
N THR A 321 -3.03 20.40 7.71
CA THR A 321 -3.18 20.68 9.14
C THR A 321 -4.64 20.94 9.49
N ARG A 322 -4.93 21.11 10.77
CA ARG A 322 -6.26 21.47 11.24
C ARG A 322 -6.75 22.82 10.71
N GLU A 323 -5.81 23.76 10.57
CA GLU A 323 -6.05 25.12 10.10
C GLU A 323 -6.01 25.23 8.58
N ARG A 324 -5.28 24.32 7.92
CA ARG A 324 -5.11 24.26 6.47
C ARG A 324 -5.30 22.84 5.99
N THR A 325 -6.55 22.48 5.76
CA THR A 325 -6.92 21.14 5.28
C THR A 325 -6.64 20.99 3.77
N VAL A 326 -6.53 19.76 3.32
CA VAL A 326 -6.56 19.40 1.90
C VAL A 326 -8.00 19.02 1.56
N HIS A 327 -8.58 19.66 0.53
CA HIS A 327 -9.99 19.48 0.18
C HIS A 327 -10.25 19.68 -1.32
N ASP A 328 -11.42 19.28 -1.80
CA ASP A 328 -11.87 19.43 -3.19
C ASP A 328 -10.89 18.85 -4.23
N ILE A 329 -10.32 17.68 -3.91
CA ILE A 329 -9.47 16.88 -4.80
C ILE A 329 -10.15 15.55 -5.08
N GLN A 330 -10.13 15.12 -6.33
CA GLN A 330 -10.77 13.89 -6.77
C GLN A 330 -9.80 13.03 -7.59
N PHE A 331 -9.82 11.72 -7.33
CA PHE A 331 -9.18 10.71 -8.17
C PHE A 331 -10.27 9.88 -8.85
N ARG A 332 -10.18 9.74 -10.18
CA ARG A 332 -11.17 9.02 -10.98
C ARG A 332 -10.50 8.04 -11.94
N ASN A 333 -11.00 6.80 -12.00
CA ASN A 333 -10.53 5.75 -12.91
C ASN A 333 -9.02 5.47 -12.82
N ILE A 334 -8.44 5.53 -11.60
CA ILE A 334 -7.02 5.30 -11.34
C ILE A 334 -6.87 4.11 -10.42
N THR A 335 -5.96 3.21 -10.75
CA THR A 335 -5.55 2.09 -9.90
C THR A 335 -4.30 2.47 -9.09
N PHE A 336 -4.35 2.33 -7.78
CA PHE A 336 -3.18 2.39 -6.91
C PHE A 336 -2.75 0.96 -6.59
N SER A 337 -1.50 0.60 -6.93
CA SER A 337 -1.03 -0.77 -6.81
C SER A 337 0.40 -0.86 -6.28
N HIS A 338 0.76 -2.05 -5.80
CA HIS A 338 2.11 -2.39 -5.36
C HIS A 338 2.62 -1.51 -4.21
N ALA A 339 1.77 -1.26 -3.20
CA ALA A 339 2.23 -0.71 -1.93
C ALA A 339 2.94 -1.79 -1.12
N ALA A 340 4.10 -1.47 -0.57
CA ALA A 340 4.86 -2.36 0.29
C ALA A 340 4.26 -2.43 1.70
N TRP A 341 4.58 -3.52 2.38
CA TRP A 341 4.26 -3.68 3.80
C TRP A 341 5.48 -4.28 4.50
N THR A 342 6.30 -3.41 5.10
CA THR A 342 7.63 -3.80 5.61
C THR A 342 7.67 -3.99 7.12
N ARG A 343 6.69 -3.49 7.86
CA ARG A 343 6.64 -3.55 9.32
C ARG A 343 6.97 -4.92 9.92
N PRO A 344 6.41 -6.06 9.46
CA PRO A 344 6.72 -7.36 10.06
C PRO A 344 8.17 -7.82 9.89
N LEU A 345 8.97 -7.18 9.03
CA LEU A 345 10.37 -7.53 8.81
C LEU A 345 11.28 -7.05 9.95
N THR A 346 10.87 -6.01 10.66
CA THR A 346 11.69 -5.36 11.69
C THR A 346 11.15 -5.56 13.11
N GLU A 347 9.84 -5.67 13.26
CA GLU A 347 9.20 -5.71 14.58
C GLU A 347 8.07 -6.75 14.68
N GLY A 348 7.98 -7.68 13.70
CA GLY A 348 6.86 -8.59 13.62
C GLY A 348 5.52 -7.85 13.45
N LEU A 349 4.43 -8.54 13.73
CA LEU A 349 3.10 -7.95 13.80
C LEU A 349 2.31 -8.62 14.92
N VAL A 350 1.96 -7.85 15.93
CA VAL A 350 0.97 -8.24 16.93
C VAL A 350 -0.17 -7.22 16.83
N THR A 351 -1.34 -7.71 16.41
CA THR A 351 -2.51 -6.85 16.23
C THR A 351 -3.35 -6.83 17.47
N LEU A 352 -3.78 -5.63 17.87
CA LEU A 352 -4.71 -5.42 18.96
C LEU A 352 -6.10 -5.14 18.41
N GLN A 353 -7.12 -5.34 19.23
CA GLN A 353 -8.49 -4.99 18.87
C GLN A 353 -8.57 -3.50 18.49
N GLY A 354 -9.21 -3.20 17.35
CA GLY A 354 -9.31 -1.84 16.85
C GLY A 354 -8.05 -1.30 16.15
N GLY A 355 -7.04 -2.14 15.90
CA GLY A 355 -5.84 -1.75 15.17
C GLY A 355 -4.90 -0.83 15.95
N PHE A 356 -5.00 -0.78 17.28
CA PHE A 356 -4.09 -0.01 18.11
C PHE A 356 -2.65 -0.49 17.97
N ARG A 357 -1.71 0.43 18.04
CA ARG A 357 -0.30 0.16 18.19
C ARG A 357 0.10 0.38 19.65
N MET A 358 0.74 -0.61 20.26
CA MET A 358 1.38 -0.40 21.57
C MET A 358 2.65 0.43 21.37
N ILE A 359 2.77 1.48 22.16
CA ILE A 359 3.97 2.31 22.26
C ILE A 359 4.30 2.47 23.74
N ASP A 360 5.57 2.58 24.05
CA ASP A 360 6.00 3.02 25.40
C ASP A 360 5.52 4.45 25.61
N ALA A 361 4.70 4.64 26.63
CA ALA A 361 4.18 5.96 26.98
C ALA A 361 4.56 6.31 28.41
N TYR A 362 5.07 7.51 28.59
CA TYR A 362 5.30 8.06 29.92
C TYR A 362 3.95 8.49 30.50
N LYS A 363 3.49 7.80 31.54
CA LYS A 363 2.31 8.18 32.29
C LYS A 363 2.73 8.92 33.54
N LEU A 364 2.33 10.19 33.67
CA LEU A 364 2.49 10.92 34.92
C LEU A 364 1.60 10.28 36.00
N PRO A 365 2.14 10.02 37.22
CA PRO A 365 1.33 9.53 38.33
C PRO A 365 0.24 10.52 38.64
N GLU A 366 -1.01 10.09 38.70
CA GLU A 366 -2.10 10.91 39.22
C GLU A 366 -2.09 10.82 40.76
N PRO A 367 -2.03 11.95 41.47
CA PRO A 367 -2.04 11.93 42.94
C PRO A 367 -3.29 11.23 43.49
N GLY A 368 -3.10 10.21 44.34
CA GLY A 368 -4.16 9.48 44.99
C GLY A 368 -4.75 8.28 44.25
N LEU A 369 -4.26 7.97 43.02
CA LEU A 369 -4.59 6.74 42.35
C LEU A 369 -3.45 5.71 42.49
N PRO A 370 -3.75 4.42 42.72
CA PRO A 370 -2.72 3.39 42.72
C PRO A 370 -2.05 3.35 41.34
N GLU A 371 -0.71 3.24 41.33
CA GLU A 371 0.04 3.00 40.11
C GLU A 371 -0.48 1.69 39.45
N LYS A 372 -1.23 1.85 38.37
CA LYS A 372 -1.44 0.74 37.43
C LYS A 372 -0.36 0.89 36.37
N ALA A 373 0.56 -0.03 36.43
CA ALA A 373 1.55 -0.22 35.37
C ALA A 373 0.90 -0.45 34.01
#